data_38deb65b941ac7182e1dc350a0c0e5c6
#
_entry.id   38deb65b941ac7182e1dc350a0c0e5c6
#
_cell.length_a   1.000
_cell.length_b   1.000
_cell.length_c   1.000
_cell.angle_alpha   90.00
_cell.angle_beta   90.00
_cell.angle_gamma   90.00
#
_symmetry.space_group_name_H-M   'P 1'
#
loop_
_entity.id
_entity.type
_entity.pdbx_description
1 polymer ?
#
loop_
_entity_poly.entity_id
_entity_poly.type
_entity_poly.pdbx_seq_one_letter_code
_entity_poly.pdbx_strand_id
1 'polypeptide(L)'
;LAPFHVECDPKTILNACKRLIAKSIIVAGSNPITKMGMAVQRSTFLFWGKNSAEPVTQALSWQDSRAQNIVNELSNHSDWIWKQTGVPLSPHFGGPKFLHMIRQHHNLKKNVLSDQILYGPLSAYLTHALTGTAAIDESIAGRTLFFNIHSSKWSKKCLDLFQIQESGLPLLKPVLQNYGLITGTNLSLQCVIGDQQAALIGQVGITQGSSAANFGTSASVLYNVGENPAVVDGLISSVLFSDGKQRKHVVEGTINACNSLFYHLEKALRIPHNNMKWNERCANQSTNGIYIPGFSGLAAPYWKSGFDDVYWNLDQKDKNAIVRAGMESIGF
;
A
#
# COMPACT_ATOMS: atom_id res chain seq x y z
N LEU A 1 15.84 6.97 -13.63
CA LEU A 1 14.91 5.85 -13.53
C LEU A 1 13.84 5.98 -14.62
N ALA A 2 13.44 4.86 -15.23
CA ALA A 2 12.32 4.85 -16.19
C ALA A 2 11.02 5.31 -15.49
N PRO A 3 10.05 5.89 -16.23
CA PRO A 3 8.86 6.53 -15.63
C PRO A 3 8.05 5.68 -14.65
N PHE A 4 8.16 4.34 -14.76
CA PHE A 4 7.41 3.40 -13.93
C PHE A 4 8.27 2.67 -12.89
N HIS A 5 9.53 3.01 -12.76
CA HIS A 5 10.46 2.42 -11.79
C HIS A 5 10.61 3.37 -10.60
N VAL A 6 10.10 2.95 -9.45
CA VAL A 6 10.21 3.71 -8.19
C VAL A 6 10.77 2.80 -7.12
N GLU A 7 11.95 3.13 -6.63
CA GLU A 7 12.67 2.34 -5.62
C GLU A 7 13.05 3.21 -4.42
N CYS A 8 13.24 2.57 -3.29
CA CYS A 8 13.84 3.18 -2.11
C CYS A 8 14.89 2.26 -1.50
N ASP A 9 15.88 2.84 -0.83
CA ASP A 9 16.89 2.08 -0.11
C ASP A 9 16.34 1.59 1.23
N PRO A 10 16.18 0.27 1.42
CA PRO A 10 15.65 -0.28 2.67
C PRO A 10 16.57 -0.05 3.87
N LYS A 11 17.89 0.09 3.67
CA LYS A 11 18.84 0.40 4.75
C LYS A 11 18.63 1.82 5.27
N THR A 12 18.39 2.78 4.40
CA THR A 12 18.07 4.16 4.81
C THR A 12 16.82 4.20 5.67
N ILE A 13 15.76 3.46 5.29
CA ILE A 13 14.53 3.36 6.09
C ILE A 13 14.80 2.70 7.44
N LEU A 14 15.48 1.55 7.46
CA LEU A 14 15.83 0.84 8.69
C LEU A 14 16.65 1.72 9.64
N ASN A 15 17.64 2.45 9.13
CA ASN A 15 18.48 3.35 9.92
C ASN A 15 17.66 4.52 10.50
N ALA A 16 16.68 5.04 9.75
CA ALA A 16 15.76 6.04 10.26
C ALA A 16 14.91 5.48 11.42
N CYS A 17 14.36 4.26 11.26
CA CYS A 17 13.64 3.59 12.35
C CYS A 17 14.49 3.41 13.60
N LYS A 18 15.72 2.90 13.46
CA LYS A 18 16.65 2.72 14.59
C LYS A 18 16.95 4.05 15.30
N ARG A 19 17.20 5.13 14.56
CA ARG A 19 17.43 6.47 15.14
C ARG A 19 16.21 6.99 15.91
N LEU A 20 14.99 6.80 15.35
CA LEU A 20 13.76 7.22 16.02
C LEU A 20 13.50 6.42 17.30
N ILE A 21 13.73 5.09 17.28
CA ILE A 21 13.62 4.23 18.46
C ILE A 21 14.58 4.69 19.55
N ALA A 22 15.87 4.87 19.22
CA ALA A 22 16.89 5.33 20.16
C ALA A 22 16.52 6.71 20.75
N LYS A 23 16.09 7.66 19.92
CA LYS A 23 15.64 8.98 20.36
C LYS A 23 14.43 8.89 21.30
N SER A 24 13.46 8.03 20.99
CA SER A 24 12.25 7.85 21.83
C SER A 24 12.61 7.30 23.21
N ILE A 25 13.54 6.34 23.29
CA ILE A 25 14.04 5.80 24.57
C ILE A 25 14.73 6.88 25.39
N ILE A 26 15.55 7.71 24.77
CA ILE A 26 16.25 8.83 25.46
C ILE A 26 15.22 9.85 25.98
N VAL A 27 14.23 10.24 25.16
CA VAL A 27 13.21 11.24 25.55
C VAL A 27 12.30 10.71 26.67
N ALA A 28 12.06 9.39 26.72
CA ALA A 28 11.27 8.79 27.78
C ALA A 28 11.92 8.89 29.18
N GLY A 29 13.25 9.01 29.26
CA GLY A 29 14.00 9.23 30.50
C GLY A 29 13.71 8.16 31.55
N SER A 30 13.19 8.57 32.71
CA SER A 30 12.83 7.66 33.81
C SER A 30 11.54 6.86 33.58
N ASN A 31 10.78 7.16 32.53
CA ASN A 31 9.54 6.45 32.20
C ASN A 31 9.83 5.41 31.11
N PRO A 32 10.13 4.14 31.43
CA PRO A 32 10.60 3.19 30.45
C PRO A 32 9.49 2.86 29.43
N ILE A 33 9.82 2.97 28.13
CA ILE A 33 9.00 2.46 27.06
C ILE A 33 9.27 0.97 26.92
N THR A 34 8.25 0.14 27.07
CA THR A 34 8.37 -1.32 27.00
C THR A 34 7.69 -1.93 25.77
N LYS A 35 6.83 -1.18 25.09
CA LYS A 35 6.04 -1.66 23.93
C LYS A 35 6.08 -0.66 22.79
N MET A 36 6.08 -1.18 21.56
CA MET A 36 6.09 -0.42 20.32
C MET A 36 5.08 -1.02 19.33
N GLY A 37 4.43 -0.14 18.56
CA GLY A 37 3.71 -0.48 17.34
C GLY A 37 4.43 0.10 16.11
N MET A 38 4.25 -0.53 14.97
CA MET A 38 4.83 -0.10 13.70
C MET A 38 3.75 -0.06 12.61
N ALA A 39 3.41 1.14 12.13
CA ALA A 39 2.58 1.34 10.96
C ALA A 39 3.48 1.50 9.73
N VAL A 40 3.21 0.75 8.66
CA VAL A 40 4.10 0.69 7.48
C VAL A 40 3.31 0.86 6.20
N GLN A 41 3.90 1.58 5.23
CA GLN A 41 3.37 1.65 3.87
C GLN A 41 3.20 0.25 3.28
N ARG A 42 2.08 0.02 2.62
CA ARG A 42 1.72 -1.27 2.03
C ARG A 42 2.35 -1.45 0.65
N SER A 43 2.43 -2.68 0.16
CA SER A 43 2.82 -3.02 -1.23
C SER A 43 4.27 -2.72 -1.63
N THR A 44 5.07 -2.07 -0.80
CA THR A 44 6.51 -1.94 -1.02
C THR A 44 7.17 -3.28 -0.77
N PHE A 45 7.91 -3.80 -1.76
CA PHE A 45 8.36 -5.21 -1.79
C PHE A 45 9.86 -5.32 -2.06
N LEU A 46 10.55 -6.24 -1.37
CA LEU A 46 11.99 -6.46 -1.52
C LEU A 46 12.40 -7.90 -1.24
N PHE A 47 13.69 -8.17 -1.46
CA PHE A 47 14.36 -9.43 -1.17
C PHE A 47 15.52 -9.16 -0.20
N TRP A 48 15.72 -10.06 0.78
CA TRP A 48 16.77 -9.93 1.79
C TRP A 48 17.29 -11.29 2.26
N GLY A 49 18.51 -11.33 2.82
CA GLY A 49 19.14 -12.56 3.32
C GLY A 49 18.36 -13.18 4.48
N LYS A 50 18.10 -14.49 4.39
CA LYS A 50 17.30 -15.24 5.38
C LYS A 50 17.91 -15.23 6.78
N ASN A 51 19.23 -15.31 6.88
CA ASN A 51 19.95 -15.36 8.15
C ASN A 51 20.53 -14.00 8.57
N SER A 52 20.78 -13.09 7.64
CA SER A 52 21.47 -11.83 7.89
C SER A 52 20.54 -10.63 8.01
N ALA A 53 19.31 -10.71 7.51
CA ALA A 53 18.43 -9.59 7.27
C ALA A 53 19.04 -8.47 6.39
N GLU A 54 20.13 -8.77 5.63
CA GLU A 54 20.73 -7.80 4.71
C GLU A 54 19.90 -7.72 3.42
N PRO A 55 19.53 -6.52 2.94
CA PRO A 55 18.81 -6.37 1.69
C PRO A 55 19.65 -6.85 0.51
N VAL A 56 19.04 -7.61 -0.39
CA VAL A 56 19.65 -8.10 -1.63
C VAL A 56 19.23 -7.23 -2.82
N THR A 57 18.10 -6.55 -2.69
CA THR A 57 17.58 -5.61 -3.69
C THR A 57 17.23 -4.28 -3.06
N GLN A 58 17.07 -3.25 -3.89
CA GLN A 58 16.28 -2.08 -3.51
C GLN A 58 14.84 -2.51 -3.22
N ALA A 59 14.12 -1.75 -2.40
CA ALA A 59 12.71 -1.97 -2.18
C ALA A 59 11.90 -1.31 -3.31
N LEU A 60 11.15 -2.13 -4.07
CA LEU A 60 10.24 -1.65 -5.09
C LEU A 60 9.07 -0.98 -4.39
N SER A 61 8.96 0.35 -4.54
CA SER A 61 7.93 1.17 -3.90
C SER A 61 6.52 0.69 -4.25
N TRP A 62 5.55 1.01 -3.42
CA TRP A 62 4.14 0.81 -3.72
C TRP A 62 3.69 1.50 -5.02
N GLN A 63 4.37 2.56 -5.45
CA GLN A 63 4.15 3.27 -6.71
C GLN A 63 4.75 2.59 -7.93
N ASP A 64 5.67 1.64 -7.73
CA ASP A 64 6.37 0.95 -8.80
C ASP A 64 5.43 0.07 -9.61
N SER A 65 5.41 0.25 -10.93
CA SER A 65 4.55 -0.49 -11.85
C SER A 65 5.31 -1.24 -12.94
N ARG A 66 6.62 -1.47 -12.77
CA ARG A 66 7.47 -2.17 -13.76
C ARG A 66 6.99 -3.57 -14.12
N ALA A 67 6.20 -4.20 -13.26
CA ALA A 67 5.66 -5.54 -13.45
C ALA A 67 4.38 -5.58 -14.30
N GLN A 68 4.03 -4.52 -15.05
CA GLN A 68 2.81 -4.46 -15.87
C GLN A 68 2.73 -5.58 -16.93
N ASN A 69 3.84 -5.99 -17.50
CA ASN A 69 3.88 -7.11 -18.44
C ASN A 69 3.44 -8.44 -17.81
N ILE A 70 3.78 -8.67 -16.53
CA ILE A 70 3.34 -9.85 -15.78
C ILE A 70 1.81 -9.81 -15.56
N VAL A 71 1.25 -8.63 -15.28
CA VAL A 71 -0.19 -8.46 -15.13
C VAL A 71 -0.93 -8.78 -16.43
N ASN A 72 -0.41 -8.29 -17.55
CA ASN A 72 -0.98 -8.56 -18.87
C ASN A 72 -0.96 -10.06 -19.20
N GLU A 73 0.15 -10.74 -18.91
CA GLU A 73 0.31 -12.21 -19.10
C GLU A 73 -0.70 -13.00 -18.25
N LEU A 74 -0.92 -12.57 -17.02
CA LEU A 74 -1.77 -13.26 -16.04
C LEU A 74 -3.21 -12.75 -16.01
N SER A 75 -3.62 -11.93 -16.96
CA SER A 75 -4.95 -11.29 -16.98
C SER A 75 -6.13 -12.28 -16.90
N ASN A 76 -5.99 -13.47 -17.50
CA ASN A 76 -6.99 -14.54 -17.44
C ASN A 76 -7.24 -15.08 -16.02
N HIS A 77 -6.37 -14.75 -15.07
CA HIS A 77 -6.47 -15.17 -13.66
C HIS A 77 -7.05 -14.10 -12.74
N SER A 78 -7.36 -12.91 -13.30
CA SER A 78 -7.72 -11.71 -12.52
C SER A 78 -8.89 -11.95 -11.57
N ASP A 79 -9.98 -12.53 -12.07
CA ASP A 79 -11.23 -12.73 -11.31
C ASP A 79 -11.03 -13.65 -10.10
N TRP A 80 -10.39 -14.81 -10.30
CA TRP A 80 -10.23 -15.73 -9.18
C TRP A 80 -9.18 -15.25 -8.18
N ILE A 81 -8.12 -14.52 -8.62
CA ILE A 81 -7.16 -13.87 -7.72
C ILE A 81 -7.92 -12.90 -6.83
N TRP A 82 -8.73 -12.03 -7.42
CA TRP A 82 -9.50 -11.05 -6.65
C TRP A 82 -10.44 -11.72 -5.65
N LYS A 83 -11.23 -12.68 -6.08
CA LYS A 83 -12.15 -13.43 -5.22
C LYS A 83 -11.41 -14.10 -4.06
N GLN A 84 -10.21 -14.61 -4.29
CA GLN A 84 -9.45 -15.32 -3.27
C GLN A 84 -8.66 -14.41 -2.33
N THR A 85 -8.11 -13.31 -2.84
CA THR A 85 -7.22 -12.42 -2.08
C THR A 85 -7.89 -11.15 -1.59
N GLY A 86 -9.04 -10.78 -2.14
CA GLY A 86 -9.69 -9.49 -1.93
C GLY A 86 -9.04 -8.33 -2.68
N VAL A 87 -8.02 -8.60 -3.52
CA VAL A 87 -7.18 -7.57 -4.15
C VAL A 87 -7.08 -7.83 -5.65
N PRO A 88 -7.31 -6.80 -6.51
CA PRO A 88 -7.21 -6.97 -7.95
C PRO A 88 -5.78 -7.29 -8.40
N LEU A 89 -5.63 -8.00 -9.51
CA LEU A 89 -4.33 -8.20 -10.13
C LEU A 89 -3.78 -6.87 -10.64
N SER A 90 -2.65 -6.42 -10.07
CA SER A 90 -2.05 -5.12 -10.40
C SER A 90 -0.52 -5.17 -10.25
N PRO A 91 0.24 -4.40 -11.05
CA PRO A 91 1.70 -4.38 -10.99
C PRO A 91 2.25 -3.83 -9.67
N HIS A 92 1.41 -3.13 -8.91
CA HIS A 92 1.77 -2.54 -7.63
C HIS A 92 1.96 -3.56 -6.50
N PHE A 93 1.40 -4.77 -6.64
CA PHE A 93 1.37 -5.78 -5.59
C PHE A 93 2.51 -6.81 -5.66
N GLY A 94 2.68 -7.57 -4.58
CA GLY A 94 3.85 -8.43 -4.38
C GLY A 94 4.07 -9.51 -5.42
N GLY A 95 3.01 -10.22 -5.87
CA GLY A 95 3.14 -11.31 -6.84
C GLY A 95 3.76 -10.91 -8.17
N PRO A 96 3.20 -9.94 -8.88
CA PRO A 96 3.81 -9.43 -10.11
C PRO A 96 5.24 -8.89 -9.90
N LYS A 97 5.50 -8.16 -8.81
CA LYS A 97 6.86 -7.66 -8.50
C LYS A 97 7.85 -8.80 -8.28
N PHE A 98 7.46 -9.81 -7.50
CA PHE A 98 8.29 -11.00 -7.29
C PHE A 98 8.63 -11.68 -8.61
N LEU A 99 7.61 -12.03 -9.41
CA LEU A 99 7.79 -12.76 -10.66
C LEU A 99 8.63 -11.96 -11.67
N HIS A 100 8.42 -10.64 -11.76
CA HIS A 100 9.24 -9.75 -12.56
C HIS A 100 10.71 -9.81 -12.14
N MET A 101 11.00 -9.66 -10.85
CA MET A 101 12.37 -9.62 -10.33
C MET A 101 13.12 -10.93 -10.55
N ILE A 102 12.52 -12.07 -10.28
CA ILE A 102 13.20 -13.37 -10.46
C ILE A 102 13.41 -13.72 -11.94
N ARG A 103 12.59 -13.20 -12.86
CA ARG A 103 12.78 -13.36 -14.29
C ARG A 103 13.90 -12.48 -14.85
N GLN A 104 14.07 -11.27 -14.31
CA GLN A 104 15.09 -10.32 -14.76
C GLN A 104 16.48 -10.58 -14.14
N HIS A 105 16.54 -11.22 -12.97
CA HIS A 105 17.78 -11.37 -12.22
C HIS A 105 18.10 -12.84 -11.92
N HIS A 106 18.94 -13.44 -12.78
CA HIS A 106 19.29 -14.87 -12.69
C HIS A 106 19.88 -15.27 -11.32
N ASN A 107 20.79 -14.46 -10.77
CA ASN A 107 21.39 -14.71 -9.46
C ASN A 107 20.35 -14.64 -8.33
N LEU A 108 19.39 -13.71 -8.40
CA LEU A 108 18.30 -13.62 -7.45
C LEU A 108 17.44 -14.89 -7.48
N LYS A 109 17.08 -15.35 -8.68
CA LYS A 109 16.34 -16.61 -8.88
C LYS A 109 17.07 -17.80 -8.26
N LYS A 110 18.39 -17.92 -8.50
CA LYS A 110 19.20 -19.00 -7.92
C LYS A 110 19.18 -18.97 -6.38
N ASN A 111 19.33 -17.79 -5.78
CA ASN A 111 19.33 -17.63 -4.34
C ASN A 111 17.95 -17.90 -3.70
N VAL A 112 16.86 -17.55 -4.38
CA VAL A 112 15.50 -17.93 -4.00
C VAL A 112 15.35 -19.45 -3.99
N LEU A 113 15.76 -20.12 -5.08
CA LEU A 113 15.66 -21.59 -5.21
C LEU A 113 16.52 -22.34 -4.19
N SER A 114 17.62 -21.77 -3.72
CA SER A 114 18.51 -22.37 -2.69
C SER A 114 18.08 -22.02 -1.26
N ASP A 115 16.93 -21.40 -1.06
CA ASP A 115 16.36 -21.03 0.24
C ASP A 115 17.24 -20.11 1.10
N GLN A 116 18.07 -19.27 0.43
CA GLN A 116 18.97 -18.32 1.11
C GLN A 116 18.36 -16.95 1.32
N ILE A 117 17.25 -16.67 0.67
CA ILE A 117 16.62 -15.35 0.60
C ILE A 117 15.18 -15.43 1.04
N LEU A 118 14.77 -14.46 1.86
CA LEU A 118 13.39 -14.12 2.14
C LEU A 118 12.93 -13.00 1.20
N TYR A 119 11.63 -12.93 0.98
CA TYR A 119 11.00 -11.90 0.18
C TYR A 119 9.61 -11.57 0.69
N GLY A 120 9.25 -10.31 0.57
CA GLY A 120 7.97 -9.82 1.07
C GLY A 120 7.90 -8.31 1.17
N PRO A 121 6.84 -7.80 1.81
CA PRO A 121 6.67 -6.37 2.06
C PRO A 121 7.73 -5.80 3.01
N LEU A 122 7.91 -4.49 2.91
CA LEU A 122 8.83 -3.71 3.73
C LEU A 122 8.64 -3.95 5.23
N SER A 123 7.39 -4.13 5.69
CA SER A 123 7.09 -4.43 7.11
C SER A 123 7.77 -5.69 7.60
N ALA A 124 7.79 -6.74 6.78
CA ALA A 124 8.41 -8.02 7.13
C ALA A 124 9.93 -7.91 7.22
N TYR A 125 10.54 -7.18 6.29
CA TYR A 125 11.97 -6.86 6.34
C TYR A 125 12.33 -6.06 7.61
N LEU A 126 11.59 -4.99 7.89
CA LEU A 126 11.84 -4.16 9.08
C LEU A 126 11.66 -4.97 10.37
N THR A 127 10.62 -5.81 10.44
CA THR A 127 10.40 -6.70 11.58
C THR A 127 11.57 -7.64 11.77
N HIS A 128 12.04 -8.29 10.70
CA HIS A 128 13.22 -9.19 10.76
C HIS A 128 14.48 -8.43 11.20
N ALA A 129 14.79 -7.32 10.57
CA ALA A 129 16.00 -6.55 10.84
C ALA A 129 16.03 -5.89 12.24
N LEU A 130 14.86 -5.64 12.82
CA LEU A 130 14.73 -5.05 14.16
C LEU A 130 14.66 -6.10 15.28
N THR A 131 14.06 -7.26 15.03
CA THR A 131 13.75 -8.24 16.09
C THR A 131 14.41 -9.59 15.90
N GLY A 132 15.04 -9.85 14.76
CA GLY A 132 15.54 -11.18 14.39
C GLY A 132 14.44 -12.17 13.95
N THR A 133 13.17 -11.76 13.96
CA THR A 133 12.03 -12.61 13.57
C THR A 133 11.46 -12.18 12.22
N ALA A 134 11.58 -13.01 11.20
CA ALA A 134 11.00 -12.74 9.89
C ALA A 134 9.48 -13.00 9.94
N ALA A 135 8.69 -11.98 10.22
CA ALA A 135 7.23 -12.06 10.33
C ALA A 135 6.53 -10.92 9.60
N ILE A 136 5.34 -11.21 9.09
CA ILE A 136 4.46 -10.27 8.41
C ILE A 136 3.07 -10.31 9.05
N ASP A 137 2.47 -9.16 9.22
CA ASP A 137 1.09 -9.02 9.68
C ASP A 137 0.06 -9.29 8.58
N GLU A 138 -1.13 -9.74 8.98
CA GLU A 138 -2.19 -10.11 8.06
C GLU A 138 -2.71 -8.92 7.23
N SER A 139 -2.66 -7.68 7.75
CA SER A 139 -3.17 -6.50 7.05
C SER A 139 -2.33 -6.13 5.81
N ILE A 140 -1.01 -6.30 5.91
CA ILE A 140 -0.07 -6.06 4.81
C ILE A 140 0.10 -7.31 3.93
N ALA A 141 -0.01 -8.52 4.50
CA ALA A 141 0.06 -9.78 3.75
C ALA A 141 -0.97 -9.83 2.61
N GLY A 142 -2.17 -9.26 2.80
CA GLY A 142 -3.18 -9.11 1.77
C GLY A 142 -2.68 -8.41 0.50
N ARG A 143 -1.71 -7.48 0.62
CA ARG A 143 -1.13 -6.74 -0.52
C ARG A 143 -0.06 -7.52 -1.30
N THR A 144 0.19 -8.77 -0.94
CA THR A 144 1.13 -9.62 -1.65
C THR A 144 0.52 -10.35 -2.86
N LEU A 145 -0.79 -10.53 -2.91
CA LEU A 145 -1.53 -11.47 -3.78
C LEU A 145 -1.24 -12.95 -3.46
N PHE A 146 -0.64 -13.26 -2.29
CA PHE A 146 -0.40 -14.62 -1.84
C PHE A 146 -1.32 -15.03 -0.69
N PHE A 147 -1.88 -14.05 0.01
CA PHE A 147 -2.72 -14.24 1.17
C PHE A 147 -4.17 -14.51 0.76
N ASN A 148 -4.75 -15.59 1.27
CA ASN A 148 -6.16 -15.87 1.09
C ASN A 148 -6.96 -15.19 2.20
N ILE A 149 -7.80 -14.22 1.82
CA ILE A 149 -8.55 -13.39 2.77
C ILE A 149 -9.59 -14.19 3.58
N HIS A 150 -10.09 -15.32 3.03
CA HIS A 150 -11.12 -16.14 3.67
C HIS A 150 -10.51 -17.11 4.70
N SER A 151 -9.38 -17.75 4.38
CA SER A 151 -8.72 -18.71 5.27
C SER A 151 -7.64 -18.08 6.16
N SER A 152 -7.22 -16.85 5.87
CA SER A 152 -6.12 -16.12 6.53
C SER A 152 -4.80 -16.91 6.52
N LYS A 153 -4.52 -17.57 5.41
CA LYS A 153 -3.31 -18.37 5.17
C LYS A 153 -2.70 -17.99 3.81
N TRP A 154 -1.47 -18.40 3.59
CA TRP A 154 -0.89 -18.36 2.26
C TRP A 154 -1.71 -19.25 1.30
N SER A 155 -2.02 -18.73 0.13
CA SER A 155 -2.79 -19.44 -0.90
C SER A 155 -1.85 -20.28 -1.77
N LYS A 156 -1.85 -21.59 -1.61
CA LYS A 156 -1.02 -22.46 -2.46
C LYS A 156 -1.25 -22.19 -3.96
N LYS A 157 -2.49 -21.99 -4.37
CA LYS A 157 -2.84 -21.68 -5.77
C LYS A 157 -2.18 -20.39 -6.26
N CYS A 158 -2.11 -19.34 -5.41
CA CYS A 158 -1.40 -18.10 -5.75
C CYS A 158 0.11 -18.29 -5.73
N LEU A 159 0.64 -19.03 -4.74
CA LEU A 159 2.08 -19.34 -4.68
C LEU A 159 2.54 -20.07 -5.94
N ASP A 160 1.79 -21.08 -6.37
CA ASP A 160 2.09 -21.85 -7.58
C ASP A 160 2.05 -20.95 -8.84
N LEU A 161 1.03 -20.07 -8.96
CA LEU A 161 0.90 -19.12 -10.08
C LEU A 161 2.10 -18.19 -10.18
N PHE A 162 2.52 -17.61 -9.06
CA PHE A 162 3.65 -16.66 -9.01
C PHE A 162 5.01 -17.35 -8.83
N GLN A 163 5.08 -18.70 -8.85
CA GLN A 163 6.31 -19.50 -8.69
C GLN A 163 7.03 -19.23 -7.37
N ILE A 164 6.29 -19.09 -6.28
CA ILE A 164 6.78 -18.74 -4.95
C ILE A 164 6.99 -19.99 -4.12
N GLN A 165 8.14 -20.09 -3.48
CA GLN A 165 8.41 -21.07 -2.45
C GLN A 165 7.97 -20.54 -1.09
N GLU A 166 7.10 -21.25 -0.40
CA GLU A 166 6.57 -20.85 0.90
C GLU A 166 7.67 -20.69 1.96
N SER A 167 8.77 -21.46 1.86
CA SER A 167 9.94 -21.35 2.76
C SER A 167 10.66 -20.02 2.73
N GLY A 168 10.51 -19.25 1.65
CA GLY A 168 11.04 -17.89 1.51
C GLY A 168 10.08 -16.79 1.99
N LEU A 169 8.87 -17.14 2.42
CA LEU A 169 7.92 -16.18 2.95
C LEU A 169 8.10 -15.97 4.46
N PRO A 170 7.88 -14.74 4.95
CA PRO A 170 7.83 -14.46 6.38
C PRO A 170 6.68 -15.20 7.07
N LEU A 171 6.82 -15.47 8.36
CA LEU A 171 5.77 -16.07 9.18
C LEU A 171 4.55 -15.13 9.27
N LEU A 172 3.37 -15.61 8.92
CA LEU A 172 2.12 -14.86 9.12
C LEU A 172 1.82 -14.73 10.61
N LYS A 173 1.54 -13.50 11.04
CA LYS A 173 1.10 -13.19 12.41
C LYS A 173 -0.12 -12.26 12.40
N PRO A 174 -0.97 -12.33 13.44
CA PRO A 174 -1.98 -11.31 13.68
C PRO A 174 -1.36 -9.91 13.80
N VAL A 175 -2.13 -8.87 13.49
CA VAL A 175 -1.74 -7.46 13.58
C VAL A 175 -1.24 -7.10 14.99
N LEU A 176 -2.03 -7.45 16.00
CA LEU A 176 -1.66 -7.27 17.41
C LEU A 176 -1.12 -8.59 17.97
N GLN A 177 0.18 -8.71 18.00
CA GLN A 177 0.89 -9.90 18.46
C GLN A 177 2.33 -9.53 18.85
N ASN A 178 2.98 -10.35 19.66
CA ASN A 178 4.40 -10.20 19.95
C ASN A 178 5.26 -10.63 18.75
N TYR A 179 5.94 -9.66 18.15
CA TYR A 179 6.88 -9.87 17.04
C TYR A 179 8.32 -10.05 17.49
N GLY A 180 8.62 -9.84 18.77
CA GLY A 180 9.94 -9.97 19.36
C GLY A 180 10.43 -8.69 20.03
N LEU A 181 11.57 -8.80 20.71
CA LEU A 181 12.28 -7.66 21.29
C LEU A 181 13.09 -6.95 20.19
N ILE A 182 13.08 -5.63 20.21
CA ILE A 182 13.99 -4.84 19.38
C ILE A 182 15.43 -5.08 19.86
N THR A 183 16.26 -5.55 18.96
CA THR A 183 17.66 -5.91 19.25
C THR A 183 18.39 -4.78 19.97
N GLY A 184 19.03 -5.12 21.09
CA GLY A 184 19.77 -4.16 21.93
C GLY A 184 18.91 -3.28 22.83
N THR A 185 17.62 -3.60 23.00
CA THR A 185 16.70 -2.86 23.88
C THR A 185 15.80 -3.79 24.68
N ASN A 186 15.04 -3.23 25.65
CA ASN A 186 13.95 -3.92 26.35
C ASN A 186 12.58 -3.63 25.72
N LEU A 187 12.55 -3.05 24.52
CA LEU A 187 11.35 -2.64 23.83
C LEU A 187 10.81 -3.81 22.99
N SER A 188 9.58 -4.20 23.23
CA SER A 188 8.90 -5.26 22.49
C SER A 188 8.04 -4.70 21.36
N LEU A 189 8.18 -5.23 20.14
CA LEU A 189 7.31 -4.94 19.00
C LEU A 189 6.02 -5.75 19.14
N GLN A 190 4.92 -5.09 19.50
CA GLN A 190 3.63 -5.73 19.83
C GLN A 190 2.57 -5.57 18.75
N CYS A 191 2.79 -4.70 17.77
CA CYS A 191 1.85 -4.44 16.68
C CYS A 191 2.61 -4.11 15.40
N VAL A 192 2.24 -4.74 14.29
CA VAL A 192 2.63 -4.35 12.93
C VAL A 192 1.37 -4.25 12.10
N ILE A 193 1.19 -3.15 11.39
CA ILE A 193 -0.07 -2.85 10.68
C ILE A 193 0.20 -1.99 9.44
N GLY A 194 -0.68 -2.11 8.44
CA GLY A 194 -0.70 -1.18 7.30
C GLY A 194 -1.09 0.24 7.71
N ASP A 195 -0.45 1.23 7.10
CA ASP A 195 -0.63 2.65 7.39
C ASP A 195 -2.09 3.12 7.29
N GLN A 196 -2.82 2.70 6.25
CA GLN A 196 -4.23 3.08 6.07
C GLN A 196 -5.15 2.41 7.10
N GLN A 197 -4.88 1.15 7.45
CA GLN A 197 -5.58 0.45 8.52
C GLN A 197 -5.34 1.13 9.88
N ALA A 198 -4.08 1.52 10.15
CA ALA A 198 -3.73 2.26 11.34
C ALA A 198 -4.45 3.61 11.40
N ALA A 199 -4.55 4.31 10.26
CA ALA A 199 -5.25 5.59 10.17
C ALA A 199 -6.75 5.45 10.48
N LEU A 200 -7.42 4.43 9.92
CA LEU A 200 -8.84 4.17 10.24
C LEU A 200 -9.01 3.89 11.74
N ILE A 201 -8.20 2.98 12.31
CA ILE A 201 -8.29 2.63 13.73
C ILE A 201 -8.03 3.84 14.62
N GLY A 202 -7.03 4.66 14.28
CA GLY A 202 -6.69 5.87 15.02
C GLY A 202 -7.77 6.95 14.99
N GLN A 203 -8.54 7.04 13.89
CA GLN A 203 -9.61 8.03 13.73
C GLN A 203 -10.93 7.59 14.39
N VAL A 204 -11.34 6.33 14.20
CA VAL A 204 -12.70 5.86 14.52
C VAL A 204 -12.77 4.52 15.22
N GLY A 205 -11.62 3.90 15.53
CA GLY A 205 -11.57 2.60 16.23
C GLY A 205 -11.84 1.40 15.31
N ILE A 206 -12.23 0.27 15.93
CA ILE A 206 -12.44 -1.03 15.25
C ILE A 206 -13.90 -1.48 15.21
N THR A 207 -14.84 -0.58 15.51
CA THR A 207 -16.28 -0.90 15.49
C THR A 207 -16.74 -1.14 14.06
N GLN A 208 -17.50 -2.20 13.81
CA GLN A 208 -18.09 -2.47 12.50
C GLN A 208 -18.96 -1.29 12.06
N GLY A 209 -18.91 -0.93 10.80
CA GLY A 209 -19.59 0.23 10.24
C GLY A 209 -18.79 1.52 10.30
N SER A 210 -17.67 1.57 11.04
CA SER A 210 -16.78 2.74 11.06
C SER A 210 -16.13 2.94 9.70
N SER A 211 -16.01 4.21 9.29
CA SER A 211 -15.35 4.60 8.04
C SER A 211 -14.41 5.78 8.27
N ALA A 212 -13.37 5.83 7.46
CA ALA A 212 -12.41 6.93 7.44
C ALA A 212 -12.02 7.27 6.01
N ALA A 213 -11.88 8.55 5.72
CA ALA A 213 -11.36 9.06 4.47
C ALA A 213 -10.01 9.77 4.71
N ASN A 214 -9.02 9.44 3.91
CA ASN A 214 -7.69 10.00 4.01
C ASN A 214 -7.32 10.67 2.68
N PHE A 215 -7.18 12.00 2.72
CA PHE A 215 -6.91 12.83 1.54
C PHE A 215 -5.45 13.29 1.55
N GLY A 216 -4.64 12.67 0.69
CA GLY A 216 -3.24 13.00 0.47
C GLY A 216 -2.97 13.28 -1.01
N THR A 217 -1.80 12.92 -1.53
CA THR A 217 -1.49 12.97 -2.97
C THR A 217 -2.51 12.17 -3.79
N SER A 218 -2.86 10.99 -3.31
CA SER A 218 -4.05 10.20 -3.64
C SER A 218 -4.98 10.16 -2.43
N ALA A 219 -6.20 9.65 -2.57
CA ALA A 219 -7.09 9.46 -1.43
C ALA A 219 -7.50 8.00 -1.27
N SER A 220 -7.90 7.64 -0.04
CA SER A 220 -8.47 6.33 0.28
C SER A 220 -9.67 6.51 1.19
N VAL A 221 -10.76 5.83 0.88
CA VAL A 221 -11.93 5.70 1.74
C VAL A 221 -12.00 4.26 2.21
N LEU A 222 -11.98 4.06 3.53
CA LEU A 222 -12.02 2.75 4.15
C LEU A 222 -13.32 2.56 4.94
N TYR A 223 -13.89 1.36 4.85
CA TYR A 223 -15.10 1.00 5.58
C TYR A 223 -14.91 -0.37 6.26
N ASN A 224 -15.10 -0.41 7.58
CA ASN A 224 -14.97 -1.63 8.39
C ASN A 224 -16.21 -2.50 8.21
N VAL A 225 -16.06 -3.63 7.51
CA VAL A 225 -17.14 -4.59 7.22
C VAL A 225 -17.36 -5.63 8.32
N GLY A 226 -16.55 -5.60 9.39
CA GLY A 226 -16.68 -6.54 10.52
C GLY A 226 -15.88 -7.83 10.35
N GLU A 227 -16.39 -8.93 10.88
CA GLU A 227 -15.62 -10.18 11.01
C GLU A 227 -15.51 -10.99 9.72
N ASN A 228 -16.49 -10.87 8.84
CA ASN A 228 -16.51 -11.60 7.58
C ASN A 228 -15.89 -10.73 6.46
N PRO A 229 -14.95 -11.30 5.67
CA PRO A 229 -14.41 -10.57 4.53
C PRO A 229 -15.51 -10.35 3.47
N ALA A 230 -15.60 -9.14 2.96
CA ALA A 230 -16.48 -8.79 1.85
C ALA A 230 -15.62 -8.49 0.62
N VAL A 231 -15.68 -9.35 -0.40
CA VAL A 231 -15.05 -9.09 -1.69
C VAL A 231 -16.08 -8.36 -2.56
N VAL A 232 -15.86 -7.08 -2.79
CA VAL A 232 -16.77 -6.20 -3.53
C VAL A 232 -16.11 -5.80 -4.83
N ASP A 233 -16.80 -5.96 -5.93
CA ASP A 233 -16.30 -5.61 -7.27
C ASP A 233 -15.85 -4.15 -7.30
N GLY A 234 -14.65 -3.92 -7.83
CA GLY A 234 -14.06 -2.60 -7.92
C GLY A 234 -13.37 -2.11 -6.65
N LEU A 235 -13.56 -2.73 -5.49
CA LEU A 235 -12.95 -2.33 -4.22
C LEU A 235 -11.85 -3.30 -3.78
N ILE A 236 -10.96 -2.84 -2.94
CA ILE A 236 -9.95 -3.68 -2.30
C ILE A 236 -10.46 -4.15 -0.95
N SER A 237 -10.39 -5.45 -0.69
CA SER A 237 -10.68 -6.02 0.60
C SER A 237 -9.40 -6.47 1.31
N SER A 238 -9.29 -6.25 2.61
CA SER A 238 -8.13 -6.66 3.39
C SER A 238 -8.47 -6.84 4.87
N VAL A 239 -7.56 -7.42 5.62
CA VAL A 239 -7.66 -7.47 7.08
C VAL A 239 -7.43 -6.05 7.62
N LEU A 240 -8.34 -5.58 8.46
CA LEU A 240 -8.21 -4.32 9.20
C LEU A 240 -7.40 -4.53 10.48
N PHE A 241 -7.81 -5.53 11.26
CA PHE A 241 -7.26 -5.82 12.58
C PHE A 241 -7.37 -7.31 12.88
N SER A 242 -6.41 -7.86 13.59
CA SER A 242 -6.46 -9.20 14.17
C SER A 242 -5.56 -9.30 15.40
N ASP A 243 -5.96 -10.13 16.38
CA ASP A 243 -5.21 -10.35 17.62
C ASP A 243 -5.07 -11.84 17.99
N GLY A 244 -5.44 -12.73 17.05
CA GLY A 244 -5.47 -14.18 17.24
C GLY A 244 -6.78 -14.71 17.82
N LYS A 245 -7.67 -13.86 18.35
CA LYS A 245 -9.02 -14.19 18.85
C LYS A 245 -10.10 -13.69 17.92
N GLN A 246 -9.97 -12.47 17.46
CA GLN A 246 -10.88 -11.82 16.52
C GLN A 246 -10.14 -11.33 15.28
N ARG A 247 -10.86 -11.17 14.19
CA ARG A 247 -10.38 -10.57 12.95
C ARG A 247 -11.46 -9.64 12.41
N LYS A 248 -11.07 -8.45 12.01
CA LYS A 248 -11.93 -7.49 11.35
C LYS A 248 -11.38 -7.22 9.94
N HIS A 249 -12.30 -6.97 9.01
CA HIS A 249 -11.97 -6.73 7.62
C HIS A 249 -12.41 -5.33 7.20
N VAL A 250 -11.79 -4.83 6.16
CA VAL A 250 -12.04 -3.51 5.59
C VAL A 250 -12.18 -3.61 4.09
N VAL A 251 -13.10 -2.85 3.53
CA VAL A 251 -13.12 -2.54 2.10
C VAL A 251 -12.57 -1.15 1.88
N GLU A 252 -11.85 -0.95 0.79
CA GLU A 252 -11.14 0.28 0.47
C GLU A 252 -11.40 0.69 -0.97
N GLY A 253 -11.88 1.91 -1.15
CA GLY A 253 -11.86 2.62 -2.42
C GLY A 253 -10.68 3.58 -2.46
N THR A 254 -9.91 3.57 -3.55
CA THR A 254 -8.77 4.47 -3.76
C THR A 254 -9.06 5.46 -4.88
N ILE A 255 -8.56 6.69 -4.73
CA ILE A 255 -8.69 7.78 -5.70
C ILE A 255 -7.28 8.23 -6.06
N ASN A 256 -6.88 8.07 -7.32
CA ASN A 256 -5.51 8.38 -7.75
C ASN A 256 -5.22 9.88 -7.79
N ALA A 257 -6.18 10.68 -8.25
CA ALA A 257 -6.04 12.11 -8.38
C ALA A 257 -6.74 12.83 -7.23
N CYS A 258 -6.00 13.13 -6.15
CA CYS A 258 -6.47 13.97 -5.04
C CYS A 258 -5.60 15.23 -4.97
N ASN A 259 -4.72 15.41 -4.01
CA ASN A 259 -3.87 16.60 -3.97
C ASN A 259 -2.90 16.70 -5.17
N SER A 260 -2.57 15.58 -5.82
CA SER A 260 -1.83 15.59 -7.09
C SER A 260 -2.55 16.34 -8.21
N LEU A 261 -3.90 16.41 -8.14
CA LEU A 261 -4.71 17.18 -9.09
C LEU A 261 -4.39 18.68 -9.07
N PHE A 262 -4.06 19.23 -7.90
CA PHE A 262 -3.69 20.65 -7.79
C PHE A 262 -2.48 20.97 -8.67
N TYR A 263 -1.40 20.20 -8.56
CA TYR A 263 -0.20 20.40 -9.37
C TYR A 263 -0.45 20.14 -10.86
N HIS A 264 -1.34 19.19 -11.17
CA HIS A 264 -1.73 18.91 -12.56
C HIS A 264 -2.48 20.09 -13.16
N LEU A 265 -3.47 20.65 -12.46
CA LEU A 265 -4.24 21.82 -12.92
C LEU A 265 -3.38 23.09 -13.05
N GLU A 266 -2.42 23.29 -12.15
CA GLU A 266 -1.44 24.41 -12.27
C GLU A 266 -0.73 24.37 -13.62
N LYS A 267 -0.25 23.19 -14.02
CA LYS A 267 0.42 22.98 -15.31
C LYS A 267 -0.55 23.09 -16.49
N ALA A 268 -1.70 22.42 -16.43
CA ALA A 268 -2.68 22.37 -17.50
C ALA A 268 -3.23 23.78 -17.81
N LEU A 269 -3.54 24.55 -16.78
CA LEU A 269 -4.08 25.91 -16.90
C LEU A 269 -3.01 26.98 -17.08
N ARG A 270 -1.73 26.62 -16.95
CA ARG A 270 -0.59 27.53 -16.99
C ARG A 270 -0.76 28.72 -16.01
N ILE A 271 -1.13 28.40 -14.78
CA ILE A 271 -1.28 29.38 -13.70
C ILE A 271 -0.25 29.04 -12.62
N PRO A 272 0.66 29.98 -12.26
CA PRO A 272 1.62 29.77 -11.19
C PRO A 272 0.92 29.49 -9.85
N HIS A 273 1.54 28.67 -9.01
CA HIS A 273 1.00 28.23 -7.71
C HIS A 273 0.42 29.39 -6.88
N ASN A 274 1.19 30.48 -6.72
CA ASN A 274 0.79 31.65 -5.93
C ASN A 274 -0.42 32.40 -6.51
N ASN A 275 -0.74 32.19 -7.80
CA ASN A 275 -1.84 32.85 -8.50
C ASN A 275 -3.07 31.94 -8.66
N MET A 276 -3.00 30.69 -8.21
CA MET A 276 -4.12 29.75 -8.34
C MET A 276 -5.34 30.17 -7.50
N LYS A 277 -5.11 30.69 -6.29
CA LYS A 277 -6.18 31.22 -5.42
C LYS A 277 -7.39 30.26 -5.37
N TRP A 278 -7.13 29.00 -5.06
CA TRP A 278 -8.07 27.88 -5.14
C TRP A 278 -9.44 28.19 -4.57
N ASN A 279 -9.49 28.69 -3.32
CA ASN A 279 -10.74 28.99 -2.63
C ASN A 279 -11.53 30.09 -3.36
N GLU A 280 -10.88 31.16 -3.81
CA GLU A 280 -11.55 32.26 -4.51
C GLU A 280 -12.16 31.79 -5.84
N ARG A 281 -11.42 30.94 -6.60
CA ARG A 281 -11.87 30.40 -7.87
C ARG A 281 -13.04 29.41 -7.71
N CYS A 282 -13.05 28.64 -6.62
CA CYS A 282 -14.11 27.66 -6.36
C CYS A 282 -15.34 28.28 -5.71
N ALA A 283 -15.16 29.20 -4.76
CA ALA A 283 -16.27 29.73 -3.95
C ALA A 283 -17.34 30.48 -4.75
N ASN A 284 -16.92 31.19 -5.78
CA ASN A 284 -17.79 32.06 -6.59
C ASN A 284 -18.16 31.47 -7.94
N GLN A 285 -17.86 30.18 -8.15
CA GLN A 285 -18.10 29.50 -9.42
C GLN A 285 -19.02 28.32 -9.20
N SER A 286 -20.12 28.25 -9.97
CA SER A 286 -20.89 27.03 -10.16
C SER A 286 -20.63 26.47 -11.56
N THR A 287 -20.67 25.16 -11.72
CA THR A 287 -20.56 24.53 -13.02
C THR A 287 -21.51 23.35 -13.12
N ASN A 288 -22.12 23.16 -14.30
CA ASN A 288 -22.87 21.95 -14.64
C ASN A 288 -22.01 20.95 -15.44
N GLY A 289 -20.73 21.27 -15.59
CA GLY A 289 -19.78 20.41 -16.28
C GLY A 289 -19.03 19.48 -15.32
N ILE A 290 -18.48 18.43 -15.88
CA ILE A 290 -17.71 17.42 -15.16
C ILE A 290 -16.27 17.41 -15.71
N TYR A 291 -15.30 17.40 -14.82
CA TYR A 291 -13.91 17.18 -15.13
C TYR A 291 -13.46 15.82 -14.60
N ILE A 292 -12.89 14.98 -15.46
CA ILE A 292 -12.33 13.69 -15.07
C ILE A 292 -10.83 13.73 -15.29
N PRO A 293 -10.02 13.78 -14.22
CA PRO A 293 -8.57 13.80 -14.33
C PRO A 293 -8.06 12.43 -14.78
N GLY A 294 -7.54 12.35 -16.01
CA GLY A 294 -7.03 11.12 -16.60
C GLY A 294 -5.54 10.85 -16.36
N PHE A 295 -4.77 11.88 -15.99
CA PHE A 295 -3.31 11.85 -15.94
C PHE A 295 -2.72 10.73 -15.04
N SER A 296 -3.41 10.35 -13.98
CA SER A 296 -3.01 9.28 -13.05
C SER A 296 -3.87 8.00 -13.20
N GLY A 297 -4.78 7.97 -14.16
CA GLY A 297 -5.79 6.92 -14.31
C GLY A 297 -6.86 6.95 -13.23
N LEU A 298 -7.82 6.05 -13.35
CA LEU A 298 -8.87 5.82 -12.37
C LEU A 298 -8.52 4.59 -11.53
N ALA A 299 -8.53 4.74 -10.21
CA ALA A 299 -8.40 3.60 -9.31
C ALA A 299 -9.77 2.92 -9.09
N ALA A 300 -10.19 2.71 -7.86
CA ALA A 300 -11.47 2.11 -7.56
C ALA A 300 -12.64 2.94 -8.11
N PRO A 301 -13.72 2.34 -8.63
CA PRO A 301 -13.88 0.91 -8.92
C PRO A 301 -13.39 0.47 -10.30
N TYR A 302 -12.83 1.37 -11.10
CA TYR A 302 -12.61 1.18 -12.54
C TYR A 302 -11.28 0.53 -12.91
N TRP A 303 -10.23 0.78 -12.15
CA TRP A 303 -8.86 0.26 -12.34
C TRP A 303 -8.31 0.49 -13.75
N LYS A 304 -8.53 1.68 -14.29
CA LYS A 304 -8.06 2.09 -15.62
C LYS A 304 -6.72 2.82 -15.55
N SER A 305 -5.82 2.51 -16.47
CA SER A 305 -4.58 3.25 -16.68
C SER A 305 -4.84 4.71 -17.09
N GLY A 306 -3.80 5.55 -17.04
CA GLY A 306 -3.92 6.96 -17.42
C GLY A 306 -4.42 7.17 -18.86
N PHE A 307 -5.16 8.22 -19.05
CA PHE A 307 -5.76 8.69 -20.30
C PHE A 307 -5.77 10.21 -20.34
N ASP A 308 -6.20 10.82 -21.44
CA ASP A 308 -6.33 12.27 -21.54
C ASP A 308 -7.47 12.78 -20.66
N ASP A 309 -7.28 13.94 -20.04
CA ASP A 309 -8.31 14.55 -19.20
C ASP A 309 -9.61 14.78 -19.99
N VAL A 310 -10.75 14.47 -19.36
CA VAL A 310 -12.06 14.64 -19.97
C VAL A 310 -12.77 15.88 -19.42
N TYR A 311 -13.22 16.72 -20.34
CA TYR A 311 -13.99 17.95 -20.05
C TYR A 311 -15.39 17.78 -20.63
N TRP A 312 -16.34 17.33 -19.82
CA TRP A 312 -17.72 17.15 -20.26
C TRP A 312 -18.54 18.39 -19.88
N ASN A 313 -19.20 19.01 -20.88
CA ASN A 313 -19.97 20.23 -20.70
C ASN A 313 -19.21 21.37 -19.98
N LEU A 314 -17.90 21.50 -20.23
CA LEU A 314 -17.02 22.53 -19.71
C LEU A 314 -16.39 23.32 -20.85
N ASP A 315 -16.46 24.64 -20.78
CA ASP A 315 -15.64 25.50 -21.64
C ASP A 315 -14.19 25.45 -21.17
N GLN A 316 -13.31 24.91 -22.00
CA GLN A 316 -11.87 24.79 -21.68
C GLN A 316 -11.16 26.15 -21.59
N LYS A 317 -11.81 27.26 -21.97
CA LYS A 317 -11.30 28.62 -21.79
C LYS A 317 -11.66 29.17 -20.40
N ASP A 318 -12.73 28.68 -19.78
CA ASP A 318 -13.13 29.07 -18.43
C ASP A 318 -12.31 28.31 -17.36
N LYS A 319 -11.17 28.88 -17.00
CA LYS A 319 -10.27 28.31 -16.01
C LYS A 319 -10.91 28.14 -14.63
N ASN A 320 -11.85 29.00 -14.25
CA ASN A 320 -12.51 28.91 -12.95
C ASN A 320 -13.50 27.75 -12.91
N ALA A 321 -14.27 27.55 -14.00
CA ALA A 321 -15.14 26.39 -14.12
C ALA A 321 -14.35 25.07 -14.10
N ILE A 322 -13.18 25.01 -14.76
CA ILE A 322 -12.30 23.83 -14.73
C ILE A 322 -11.77 23.58 -13.31
N VAL A 323 -11.32 24.61 -12.62
CA VAL A 323 -10.83 24.49 -11.23
C VAL A 323 -11.96 23.98 -10.33
N ARG A 324 -13.16 24.54 -10.45
CA ARG A 324 -14.34 24.12 -9.67
C ARG A 324 -14.69 22.66 -9.94
N ALA A 325 -14.86 22.28 -11.21
CA ALA A 325 -15.15 20.89 -11.58
C ALA A 325 -14.05 19.90 -11.17
N GLY A 326 -12.77 20.34 -11.23
CA GLY A 326 -11.64 19.57 -10.76
C GLY A 326 -11.68 19.34 -9.25
N MET A 327 -12.04 20.34 -8.45
CA MET A 327 -12.20 20.16 -7.00
C MET A 327 -13.37 19.22 -6.67
N GLU A 328 -14.48 19.33 -7.40
CA GLU A 328 -15.63 18.43 -7.23
C GLU A 328 -15.31 16.99 -7.62
N SER A 329 -14.44 16.78 -8.62
CA SER A 329 -14.04 15.44 -9.07
C SER A 329 -13.34 14.59 -7.99
N ILE A 330 -12.78 15.23 -6.96
CA ILE A 330 -12.19 14.52 -5.81
C ILE A 330 -13.29 13.89 -4.93
N GLY A 331 -14.48 14.44 -4.95
CA GLY A 331 -15.62 13.97 -4.15
C GLY A 331 -16.52 12.95 -4.83
N PHE A 332 -16.39 12.80 -6.14
CA PHE A 332 -17.18 11.84 -6.93
C PHE A 332 -16.51 10.47 -6.95
#